data_15ee3a39ec1e86ddac2a47739edd6de7
#
_entry.id   15ee3a39ec1e86ddac2a47739edd6de7
#
_cell.length_a   1.000
_cell.length_b   1.000
_cell.length_c   1.000
_cell.angle_alpha   90.00
_cell.angle_beta   90.00
_cell.angle_gamma   90.00
#
_symmetry.space_group_name_H-M   'P 1'
#
loop_
_entity.id
_entity.type
_entity.pdbx_description
1 polymer ?
#
loop_
_entity_poly.entity_id
_entity_poly.type
_entity_poly.pdbx_seq_one_letter_code
_entity_poly.pdbx_strand_id
1 'polypeptide(L)'
;MKPVLKTLMILAGIAHATLTWAQXSARETLEGSWEGPLVIGRDNMNLAFTFSVNGEDFTASLTSSGLGIYGMPADTVMVDGRRITIRIPRLDLEFTGTTRMSEAGDSITRIDGDWFQHSEMVPVVLVPVESPTF
;
A
#
# COMPACT_ATOMS: atom_id res chain seq x y z
N MET A 1 -30.58 -19.06 -30.51
CA MET A 1 -29.70 -17.91 -30.69
C MET A 1 -29.73 -16.98 -29.52
N LYS A 2 -30.91 -16.49 -29.17
CA LYS A 2 -30.97 -15.55 -28.03
C LYS A 2 -30.46 -16.14 -26.73
N PRO A 3 -30.74 -17.41 -26.39
CA PRO A 3 -30.17 -17.95 -25.13
C PRO A 3 -28.66 -17.96 -25.09
N VAL A 4 -28.03 -18.19 -26.24
CA VAL A 4 -26.55 -18.22 -26.30
C VAL A 4 -25.98 -16.85 -26.02
N LEU A 5 -26.57 -15.80 -26.57
CA LEU A 5 -26.09 -14.45 -26.35
C LEU A 5 -26.26 -14.04 -24.88
N LYS A 6 -27.34 -14.38 -24.26
CA LYS A 6 -27.57 -14.09 -22.86
C LYS A 6 -26.51 -14.78 -21.98
N THR A 7 -26.19 -16.01 -22.29
CA THR A 7 -25.20 -16.76 -21.53
C THR A 7 -23.83 -16.09 -21.62
N LEU A 8 -23.46 -15.63 -22.79
CA LEU A 8 -22.16 -14.94 -22.96
C LEU A 8 -22.10 -13.65 -22.15
N MET A 9 -23.19 -12.91 -22.08
CA MET A 9 -23.22 -11.68 -21.32
C MET A 9 -23.08 -11.94 -19.83
N ILE A 10 -23.67 -12.99 -19.32
CA ILE A 10 -23.57 -13.35 -17.91
C ILE A 10 -22.13 -13.69 -17.57
N LEU A 11 -21.44 -14.45 -18.43
CA LEU A 11 -20.04 -14.81 -18.19
C LEU A 11 -19.13 -13.58 -18.15
N ALA A 12 -19.37 -12.62 -19.03
CA ALA A 12 -18.58 -11.39 -19.03
C ALA A 12 -18.78 -10.61 -17.74
N GLY A 13 -20.02 -10.56 -17.24
CA GLY A 13 -20.29 -9.88 -15.98
C GLY A 13 -19.59 -10.52 -14.79
N ILE A 14 -19.54 -11.84 -14.76
CA ILE A 14 -18.86 -12.55 -13.68
C ILE A 14 -17.37 -12.25 -13.69
N ALA A 15 -16.74 -12.21 -14.86
CA ALA A 15 -15.33 -11.90 -14.96
C ALA A 15 -15.01 -10.50 -14.42
N HIS A 16 -15.83 -9.51 -14.76
CA HIS A 16 -15.65 -8.15 -14.26
C HIS A 16 -15.77 -8.11 -12.74
N ALA A 17 -16.76 -8.78 -12.17
CA ALA A 17 -16.95 -8.80 -10.72
C ALA A 17 -15.75 -9.42 -10.01
N THR A 18 -15.16 -10.45 -10.60
CA THR A 18 -14.00 -11.12 -10.00
C THR A 18 -12.81 -10.18 -9.88
N LEU A 19 -12.52 -9.38 -10.92
CA LEU A 19 -11.42 -8.43 -10.88
C LEU A 19 -11.63 -7.36 -9.81
N THR A 20 -12.86 -6.85 -9.68
CA THR A 20 -13.18 -5.84 -8.67
C THR A 20 -12.98 -6.40 -7.26
N TRP A 21 -13.41 -7.62 -7.03
CA TRP A 21 -13.22 -8.27 -5.74
C TRP A 21 -11.76 -8.44 -5.39
N ALA A 22 -10.93 -8.81 -6.35
CA ALA A 22 -9.50 -9.00 -6.10
C ALA A 22 -8.84 -7.71 -5.62
N GLN A 23 -9.20 -6.60 -6.21
CA GLN A 23 -8.62 -5.33 -5.80
C GLN A 23 -9.06 -4.88 -4.42
N UNK A 24 -10.09 -5.09 -4.28
CA UNK A 24 -10.59 -4.71 -3.13
C UNK A 24 -10.05 -5.38 -2.03
N SER A 25 -9.92 -6.49 -2.22
CA SER A 25 -9.38 -7.31 -1.17
C SER A 25 -7.95 -6.90 -0.83
N ALA A 26 -7.17 -6.57 -1.84
CA ALA A 26 -5.80 -6.13 -1.62
C ALA A 26 -5.76 -4.86 -0.77
N ARG A 27 -6.64 -3.90 -1.07
CA ARG A 27 -6.69 -2.67 -0.28
C ARG A 27 -7.09 -2.93 1.15
N GLU A 28 -8.12 -3.76 1.35
CA GLU A 28 -8.60 -4.07 2.69
C GLU A 28 -7.53 -4.79 3.52
N THR A 29 -6.75 -5.64 2.86
CA THR A 29 -5.69 -6.36 3.54
C THR A 29 -4.58 -5.41 3.99
N LEU A 30 -4.38 -4.31 3.26
CA LEU A 30 -3.37 -3.31 3.61
C LEU A 30 -3.83 -2.35 4.70
N GLU A 31 -5.13 -2.24 4.93
CA GLU A 31 -5.64 -1.25 5.87
C GLU A 31 -4.98 -1.38 7.23
N GLY A 32 -4.60 -0.24 7.82
CA GLY A 32 -3.90 -0.21 9.09
C GLY A 32 -2.55 0.43 8.96
N SER A 33 -1.70 0.23 9.95
CA SER A 33 -0.40 0.88 10.03
C SER A 33 0.72 -0.13 9.82
N TRP A 34 1.75 0.33 9.11
CA TRP A 34 2.91 -0.46 8.73
C TRP A 34 4.15 0.36 9.04
N GLU A 35 5.04 -0.17 9.84
CA GLU A 35 6.17 0.63 10.28
C GLU A 35 7.48 -0.12 10.13
N GLY A 36 8.57 0.62 9.99
CA GLY A 36 9.89 0.05 9.91
C GLY A 36 10.97 1.10 10.06
N PRO A 37 12.21 0.65 10.16
CA PRO A 37 13.33 1.58 10.28
C PRO A 37 13.63 2.25 8.95
N LEU A 38 13.99 3.52 9.03
CA LEU A 38 14.49 4.27 7.89
C LEU A 38 15.91 4.73 8.26
N VAL A 39 16.89 4.15 7.59
CA VAL A 39 18.28 4.44 7.90
C VAL A 39 18.87 5.28 6.76
N ILE A 40 19.15 6.55 7.05
CA ILE A 40 19.74 7.46 6.08
C ILE A 40 21.09 7.89 6.64
N GLY A 41 22.17 7.43 5.99
CA GLY A 41 23.50 7.68 6.49
C GLY A 41 23.69 7.04 7.86
N ARG A 42 23.98 7.86 8.86
CA ARG A 42 24.15 7.38 10.23
C ARG A 42 22.89 7.52 11.08
N ASP A 43 21.84 8.09 10.50
CA ASP A 43 20.65 8.39 11.26
C ASP A 43 19.66 7.23 11.15
N ASN A 44 19.30 6.68 12.30
CA ASN A 44 18.25 5.67 12.40
C ASN A 44 16.95 6.37 12.72
N MET A 45 16.06 6.36 11.74
CA MET A 45 14.74 6.94 11.92
C MET A 45 13.71 5.87 11.71
N ASN A 46 12.50 6.13 12.14
CA ASN A 46 11.39 5.22 11.90
C ASN A 46 10.37 5.89 11.01
N LEU A 47 9.71 5.08 10.20
CA LEU A 47 8.60 5.58 9.44
C LEU A 47 7.43 4.63 9.55
N ALA A 48 6.24 5.17 9.40
CA ALA A 48 5.03 4.39 9.36
C ALA A 48 4.10 4.96 8.30
N PHE A 49 3.52 4.06 7.51
CA PHE A 49 2.42 4.42 6.63
C PHE A 49 1.15 3.84 7.21
N THR A 50 0.10 4.65 7.23
CA THR A 50 -1.22 4.20 7.65
C THR A 50 -2.15 4.27 6.47
N PHE A 51 -2.74 3.13 6.12
CA PHE A 51 -3.66 3.02 4.99
C PHE A 51 -5.08 2.97 5.50
N SER A 52 -5.96 3.70 4.83
CA SER A 52 -7.37 3.76 5.21
C SER A 52 -8.23 3.49 3.97
N VAL A 53 -9.27 2.71 4.18
CA VAL A 53 -10.25 2.42 3.12
C VAL A 53 -11.59 3.02 3.54
N ASN A 54 -12.11 3.94 2.74
CA ASN A 54 -13.39 4.59 2.98
C ASN A 54 -14.23 4.48 1.71
N GLY A 55 -15.02 3.40 1.65
CA GLY A 55 -15.75 3.12 0.42
C GLY A 55 -14.79 2.83 -0.71
N GLU A 56 -14.85 3.63 -1.76
CA GLU A 56 -13.94 3.46 -2.89
C GLU A 56 -12.64 4.22 -2.73
N ASP A 57 -12.56 5.07 -1.71
CA ASP A 57 -11.35 5.87 -1.47
C ASP A 57 -10.33 5.05 -0.70
N PHE A 58 -9.10 5.06 -1.18
CA PHE A 58 -7.98 4.40 -0.53
C PHE A 58 -6.90 5.46 -0.33
N THR A 59 -6.55 5.72 0.92
CA THR A 59 -5.62 6.79 1.26
C THR A 59 -4.49 6.27 2.12
N ALA A 60 -3.42 7.05 2.18
CA ALA A 60 -2.28 6.73 3.03
C ALA A 60 -1.77 8.00 3.69
N SER A 61 -1.23 7.85 4.89
CA SER A 61 -0.56 8.95 5.55
C SER A 61 0.78 8.47 6.08
N LEU A 62 1.69 9.42 6.22
CA LEU A 62 3.07 9.15 6.65
C LEU A 62 3.32 9.77 8.00
N THR A 63 3.93 8.98 8.88
CA THR A 63 4.44 9.47 10.16
C THR A 63 5.89 9.05 10.28
N SER A 64 6.75 10.01 10.62
CA SER A 64 8.16 9.75 10.87
C SER A 64 8.65 10.80 11.86
N SER A 65 8.79 10.41 13.12
CA SER A 65 9.17 11.38 14.14
C SER A 65 10.57 11.93 13.90
N GLY A 66 11.47 11.13 13.37
CA GLY A 66 12.82 11.61 13.05
C GLY A 66 12.84 12.70 11.99
N LEU A 67 11.84 12.71 11.12
CA LEU A 67 11.70 13.76 10.11
C LEU A 67 10.72 14.86 10.52
N GLY A 68 10.12 14.74 11.71
CA GLY A 68 9.16 15.73 12.18
C GLY A 68 7.85 15.69 11.43
N ILE A 69 7.46 14.53 10.93
CA ILE A 69 6.26 14.38 10.13
C ILE A 69 5.25 13.53 10.90
N TYR A 70 4.04 14.02 11.03
CA TYR A 70 3.00 13.31 11.79
C TYR A 70 1.69 13.30 11.02
N GLY A 71 1.38 12.13 10.43
CA GLY A 71 0.12 11.96 9.74
C GLY A 71 -0.03 12.77 8.48
N MET A 72 1.04 12.93 7.72
CA MET A 72 0.96 13.69 6.48
C MET A 72 0.27 12.87 5.40
N PRO A 73 -0.81 13.39 4.82
CA PRO A 73 -1.51 12.61 3.80
C PRO A 73 -0.71 12.55 2.51
N ALA A 74 -0.72 11.37 1.89
CA ALA A 74 -0.10 11.20 0.58
C ALA A 74 -0.99 11.79 -0.50
N ASP A 75 -0.36 12.33 -1.52
CA ASP A 75 -1.10 12.87 -2.67
C ASP A 75 -1.66 11.73 -3.52
N THR A 76 -0.89 10.66 -3.65
CA THR A 76 -1.28 9.52 -4.47
C THR A 76 -0.90 8.24 -3.77
N VAL A 77 -1.80 7.28 -3.79
CA VAL A 77 -1.47 5.92 -3.38
C VAL A 77 -2.11 4.97 -4.38
N MET A 78 -1.29 4.07 -4.93
CA MET A 78 -1.75 3.13 -5.94
C MET A 78 -1.37 1.73 -5.53
N VAL A 79 -2.30 0.79 -5.75
CA VAL A 79 -2.05 -0.62 -5.52
C VAL A 79 -2.31 -1.36 -6.83
N ASP A 80 -1.30 -2.07 -7.29
CA ASP A 80 -1.40 -2.86 -8.52
C ASP A 80 -0.86 -4.24 -8.21
N GLY A 81 -1.77 -5.18 -7.94
CA GLY A 81 -1.37 -6.49 -7.47
C GLY A 81 -0.67 -6.39 -6.14
N ARG A 82 0.57 -6.85 -6.10
CA ARG A 82 1.37 -6.77 -4.88
C ARG A 82 2.18 -5.48 -4.78
N ARG A 83 2.11 -4.63 -5.78
CA ARG A 83 2.94 -3.44 -5.82
C ARG A 83 2.17 -2.24 -5.28
N ILE A 84 2.83 -1.48 -4.41
CA ILE A 84 2.27 -0.27 -3.83
C ILE A 84 3.16 0.89 -4.23
N THR A 85 2.55 2.02 -4.61
CA THR A 85 3.28 3.25 -4.88
C THR A 85 2.62 4.38 -4.12
N ILE A 86 3.41 5.11 -3.35
CA ILE A 86 2.94 6.24 -2.55
C ILE A 86 3.77 7.45 -2.94
N ARG A 87 3.10 8.57 -3.24
CA ARG A 87 3.79 9.79 -3.63
C ARG A 87 3.38 10.96 -2.77
N ILE A 88 4.38 11.66 -2.27
CA ILE A 88 4.19 12.90 -1.51
C ILE A 88 5.14 13.93 -2.13
N PRO A 89 4.73 14.60 -3.23
CA PRO A 89 5.65 15.48 -3.95
C PRO A 89 6.19 16.64 -3.14
N ARG A 90 5.43 17.15 -2.17
CA ARG A 90 5.93 18.25 -1.36
C ARG A 90 7.14 17.86 -0.52
N LEU A 91 7.33 16.55 -0.29
CA LEU A 91 8.51 16.04 0.40
C LEU A 91 9.54 15.50 -0.59
N ASP A 92 9.28 15.62 -1.88
CA ASP A 92 10.12 14.99 -2.91
C ASP A 92 10.25 13.50 -2.64
N LEU A 93 9.14 12.84 -2.30
CA LEU A 93 9.16 11.47 -1.82
C LEU A 93 8.32 10.57 -2.69
N GLU A 94 8.90 9.44 -3.05
CA GLU A 94 8.15 8.34 -3.65
C GLU A 94 8.56 7.05 -2.95
N PHE A 95 7.58 6.31 -2.48
CA PHE A 95 7.81 5.00 -1.88
C PHE A 95 7.17 3.96 -2.77
N THR A 96 7.94 2.93 -3.13
CA THR A 96 7.41 1.79 -3.86
C THR A 96 7.69 0.54 -3.05
N GLY A 97 6.70 -0.34 -2.98
CA GLY A 97 6.86 -1.55 -2.19
C GLY A 97 6.18 -2.73 -2.81
N THR A 98 6.58 -3.91 -2.36
CA THR A 98 5.99 -5.16 -2.76
C THR A 98 5.51 -5.87 -1.50
N THR A 99 4.23 -6.23 -1.47
CA THR A 99 3.67 -6.95 -0.33
C THR A 99 4.14 -8.40 -0.37
N ARG A 100 4.46 -8.94 0.80
CA ARG A 100 4.84 -10.34 0.97
C ARG A 100 3.77 -11.06 1.77
N MET A 101 3.30 -12.16 1.23
CA MET A 101 2.19 -12.90 1.82
C MET A 101 2.70 -13.97 2.78
N SER A 102 1.83 -14.36 3.70
CA SER A 102 2.07 -15.52 4.54
C SER A 102 2.11 -16.78 3.68
N GLU A 103 2.59 -17.88 4.27
CA GLU A 103 2.65 -19.13 3.53
C GLU A 103 1.27 -19.60 3.09
N ALA A 104 0.26 -19.33 3.91
CA ALA A 104 -1.11 -19.67 3.55
C ALA A 104 -1.69 -18.74 2.47
N GLY A 105 -1.06 -17.60 2.24
CA GLY A 105 -1.50 -16.67 1.22
C GLY A 105 -2.72 -15.84 1.62
N ASP A 106 -3.04 -15.79 2.91
CA ASP A 106 -4.26 -15.10 3.36
C ASP A 106 -3.97 -13.79 4.09
N SER A 107 -2.71 -13.44 4.30
CA SER A 107 -2.38 -12.18 4.97
C SER A 107 -1.05 -11.66 4.45
N ILE A 108 -0.86 -10.35 4.57
CA ILE A 108 0.40 -9.71 4.22
C ILE A 108 1.24 -9.66 5.49
N THR A 109 2.48 -10.18 5.42
CA THR A 109 3.35 -10.22 6.59
C THR A 109 4.33 -9.07 6.64
N ARG A 110 4.67 -8.50 5.48
CA ARG A 110 5.56 -7.35 5.43
C ARG A 110 5.47 -6.70 4.07
N ILE A 111 6.00 -5.50 3.98
CA ILE A 111 6.14 -4.79 2.71
C ILE A 111 7.62 -4.51 2.51
N ASP A 112 8.19 -5.04 1.44
CA ASP A 112 9.57 -4.77 1.07
C ASP A 112 9.56 -3.60 0.10
N GLY A 113 10.20 -2.50 0.48
CA GLY A 113 10.09 -1.31 -0.33
C GLY A 113 11.36 -0.50 -0.44
N ASP A 114 11.24 0.57 -1.19
CA ASP A 114 12.29 1.53 -1.41
C ASP A 114 11.75 2.94 -1.19
N TRP A 115 12.42 3.66 -0.32
CA TRP A 115 12.14 5.06 -0.02
C TRP A 115 13.04 5.89 -0.92
N PHE A 116 12.44 6.66 -1.80
CA PHE A 116 13.19 7.49 -2.74
C PHE A 116 12.89 8.95 -2.46
N GLN A 117 13.92 9.67 -2.04
CA GLN A 117 13.78 11.07 -1.65
C GLN A 117 15.08 11.79 -1.92
N HIS A 118 15.00 12.98 -2.50
CA HIS A 118 16.18 13.83 -2.76
C HIS A 118 17.24 13.06 -3.56
N SER A 119 16.79 12.31 -4.56
CA SER A 119 17.66 11.53 -5.45
C SER A 119 18.41 10.42 -4.75
N GLU A 120 17.95 10.01 -3.58
CA GLU A 120 18.57 8.95 -2.80
C GLU A 120 17.53 7.84 -2.55
N MET A 121 17.96 6.61 -2.74
CA MET A 121 17.07 5.47 -2.56
C MET A 121 17.55 4.63 -1.37
N VAL A 122 16.62 4.33 -0.46
CA VAL A 122 16.94 3.61 0.76
C VAL A 122 15.95 2.44 0.88
N PRO A 123 16.44 1.20 1.04
CA PRO A 123 15.52 0.08 1.24
C PRO A 123 14.86 0.13 2.61
N VAL A 124 13.61 -0.26 2.66
CA VAL A 124 12.82 -0.22 3.90
C VAL A 124 11.95 -1.46 3.95
N VAL A 125 11.89 -2.10 5.12
CA VAL A 125 10.98 -3.20 5.34
C VAL A 125 9.96 -2.76 6.38
N LEU A 126 8.68 -2.85 6.03
CA LEU A 126 7.59 -2.45 6.92
C LEU A 126 6.85 -3.66 7.41
N VAL A 127 6.49 -3.66 8.69
CA VAL A 127 5.70 -4.74 9.28
C VAL A 127 4.43 -4.13 9.90
N PRO A 128 3.37 -4.93 10.01
CA PRO A 128 2.11 -4.39 10.53
C PRO A 128 2.21 -4.10 12.02
N VAL A 129 1.60 -2.99 12.43
CA VAL A 129 1.48 -2.62 13.83
C VAL A 129 0.07 -2.10 14.06
N GLU A 130 -0.38 -2.10 15.32
CA GLU A 130 -1.71 -1.59 15.61
C GLU A 130 -1.78 -0.08 15.39
N SER A 131 -0.72 0.62 15.79
CA SER A 131 -0.58 2.04 15.55
C SER A 131 0.90 2.37 15.57
N PRO A 132 1.30 3.49 14.97
CA PRO A 132 2.73 3.85 15.01
C PRO A 132 3.24 3.95 16.44
N THR A 133 4.45 3.44 16.67
CA THR A 133 5.00 3.32 18.01
C THR A 133 5.88 4.51 18.41
N PHE A 134 5.91 5.57 17.62
CA PHE A 134 6.78 6.73 17.89
C PHE A 134 6.05 8.03 17.60
#